data_09ffd9950d6af5f3c70e78a2ef868f8a
#
_entry.id   09ffd9950d6af5f3c70e78a2ef868f8a
#
_cell.length_a   1.000
_cell.length_b   1.000
_cell.length_c   1.000
_cell.angle_alpha   90.00
_cell.angle_beta   90.00
_cell.angle_gamma   90.00
#
_symmetry.space_group_name_H-M   'P 1'
#
loop_
_entity.id
_entity.type
_entity.pdbx_description
1 polymer ?
#
loop_
_entity_poly.entity_id
_entity_poly.type
_entity_poly.pdbx_seq_one_letter_code
_entity_poly.pdbx_strand_id
1 'polypeptide(L)'
;MTVYSKMNRQSEPIAFEESGPFELARDFFFNRVKYRTRISRAEFERYNSHLAKNSSFYRGLSPNMKAKTMHRVLVFAANKKFVGHGLEITMEMKLTVAFAAVKLTFGFERFVIPHLHTIHISTSAFYTPMIKQYAKGLTSENGTMYLAWDSVISGIEDEDDGLHLAVHEMAHALKIDTVKGSPAKERFAFYLNTWLREAKIRKAKSDNSFIRAYGKTNMHEFFAVCMENFVERPEAFYKNEPVLFAHTCYLLNQYPVEPRDRELTATAVSSLTKQTGAKFPKASAKDYTHHSWHWSLTLLMVSVFVSPFLIGGLTWGASLPIDGWAFYFMFCLIAAAVFYRPVVLFKAMTIDKYVMFVLIGGGPILYSGALIADGLVPIYTWEESAKVLTATPNLHQNTTCVTVDNELLTQWPETRELPIGFMQYYRENPNVTIHADFGVGIMGITRVKESWYEFGSEDSAR
;
A
#
# COMPACT_ATOMS: atom_id res chain seq x y z
N MET A 1 18.75 11.88 -2.65
CA MET A 1 19.42 13.19 -2.75
C MET A 1 18.61 14.36 -2.17
N THR A 2 17.30 14.31 -2.15
CA THR A 2 16.43 15.44 -1.70
C THR A 2 16.35 15.66 -0.17
N VAL A 3 16.84 14.73 0.64
CA VAL A 3 16.80 14.81 2.11
C VAL A 3 17.90 15.71 2.68
N TYR A 4 19.07 15.75 2.06
CA TYR A 4 20.22 16.51 2.57
C TYR A 4 20.18 18.03 2.26
N SER A 5 19.57 18.44 1.14
CA SER A 5 19.51 19.87 0.77
C SER A 5 18.51 20.69 1.58
N LYS A 6 17.60 20.03 2.33
CA LYS A 6 16.60 20.69 3.19
C LYS A 6 16.95 20.76 4.68
N MET A 7 18.07 20.16 5.08
CA MET A 7 18.55 20.21 6.49
C MET A 7 19.09 21.57 6.93
N ASN A 8 19.27 22.53 6.02
CA ASN A 8 19.88 23.83 6.32
C ASN A 8 18.89 24.96 6.64
N ARG A 9 17.59 24.69 6.75
CA ARG A 9 16.62 25.68 7.24
C ARG A 9 16.10 25.25 8.60
N GLN A 10 16.13 26.16 9.55
CA GLN A 10 15.48 26.05 10.86
C GLN A 10 14.03 25.58 10.65
N SER A 11 13.77 24.32 10.86
CA SER A 11 12.43 23.75 10.78
C SER A 11 12.01 23.31 12.18
N GLU A 12 10.82 23.72 12.57
CA GLU A 12 10.18 23.35 13.83
C GLU A 12 10.16 21.83 14.02
N PRO A 13 10.22 21.37 15.28
CA PRO A 13 10.15 19.95 15.59
C PRO A 13 8.80 19.38 15.13
N ILE A 14 8.81 18.32 14.36
CA ILE A 14 7.58 17.65 13.97
C ILE A 14 7.29 16.59 15.01
N ALA A 15 6.24 16.84 15.78
CA ALA A 15 5.62 15.86 16.63
C ALA A 15 5.22 14.61 15.82
N PHE A 16 5.32 13.44 16.44
CA PHE A 16 4.66 12.23 15.92
C PHE A 16 3.16 12.48 16.06
N GLU A 17 2.53 13.05 15.05
CA GLU A 17 1.07 13.20 15.04
C GLU A 17 0.42 11.82 15.03
N GLU A 18 -0.47 11.59 15.97
CA GLU A 18 -1.39 10.46 15.92
C GLU A 18 -2.19 10.55 14.62
N SER A 19 -2.27 9.46 13.89
CA SER A 19 -2.94 9.41 12.59
C SER A 19 -4.41 9.77 12.75
N GLY A 20 -4.85 10.84 12.10
CA GLY A 20 -6.26 11.20 12.06
C GLY A 20 -7.12 10.14 11.34
N PRO A 21 -8.45 10.16 11.50
CA PRO A 21 -9.34 9.16 10.90
C PRO A 21 -9.19 9.05 9.38
N PHE A 22 -8.84 10.12 8.70
CA PHE A 22 -8.56 10.12 7.26
C PHE A 22 -7.24 9.41 6.91
N GLU A 23 -6.22 9.54 7.75
CA GLU A 23 -4.95 8.83 7.59
C GLU A 23 -5.09 7.34 7.89
N LEU A 24 -5.88 6.98 8.91
CA LEU A 24 -6.22 5.59 9.23
C LEU A 24 -7.00 4.93 8.08
N ALA A 25 -7.98 5.62 7.50
CA ALA A 25 -8.71 5.15 6.33
C ALA A 25 -7.77 5.01 5.12
N ARG A 26 -6.91 5.99 4.87
CA ARG A 26 -5.89 5.95 3.82
C ARG A 26 -4.94 4.77 4.02
N ASP A 27 -4.45 4.55 5.24
CA ASP A 27 -3.52 3.46 5.57
C ASP A 27 -4.22 2.10 5.48
N PHE A 28 -5.50 2.02 5.85
CA PHE A 28 -6.33 0.82 5.70
C PHE A 28 -6.56 0.46 4.22
N PHE A 29 -6.98 1.44 3.39
CA PHE A 29 -7.26 1.17 1.97
C PHE A 29 -6.01 0.95 1.12
N PHE A 30 -4.87 1.53 1.48
CA PHE A 30 -3.67 1.54 0.64
C PHE A 30 -2.47 0.84 1.26
N ASN A 31 -2.59 0.28 2.48
CA ASN A 31 -1.49 -0.33 3.24
C ASN A 31 -0.22 0.54 3.21
N ARG A 32 -0.40 1.86 3.39
CA ARG A 32 0.66 2.86 3.18
C ARG A 32 1.53 2.98 4.41
N VAL A 33 2.76 2.53 4.24
CA VAL A 33 3.85 2.83 5.14
C VAL A 33 4.15 4.34 5.14
N LYS A 34 4.25 4.95 6.31
CA LYS A 34 4.70 6.35 6.47
C LYS A 34 6.19 6.44 6.14
N TYR A 35 6.54 6.86 4.92
CA TYR A 35 7.94 6.97 4.50
C TYR A 35 8.59 8.33 4.81
N ARG A 36 7.86 9.28 5.40
CA ARG A 36 8.38 10.61 5.75
C ARG A 36 8.50 10.73 7.25
N THR A 37 9.73 10.82 7.73
CA THR A 37 10.07 11.23 9.08
C THR A 37 10.88 12.52 9.00
N ARG A 38 10.56 13.51 9.79
CA ARG A 38 11.36 14.71 9.96
C ARG A 38 11.83 14.72 11.40
N ILE A 39 13.11 14.93 11.58
CA ILE A 39 13.73 15.11 12.90
C ILE A 39 14.61 16.34 12.87
N SER A 40 14.80 16.97 14.01
CA SER A 40 15.75 18.07 14.18
C SER A 40 17.18 17.55 14.08
N ARG A 41 18.12 18.46 13.84
CA ARG A 41 19.55 18.12 13.81
C ARG A 41 20.01 17.55 15.17
N ALA A 42 19.54 18.10 16.26
CA ALA A 42 19.88 17.62 17.59
C ALA A 42 19.39 16.19 17.86
N GLU A 43 18.16 15.87 17.43
CA GLU A 43 17.65 14.50 17.50
C GLU A 43 18.45 13.54 16.61
N PHE A 44 18.79 13.97 15.39
CA PHE A 44 19.64 13.15 14.51
C PHE A 44 20.97 12.82 15.18
N GLU A 45 21.66 13.80 15.74
CA GLU A 45 22.95 13.57 16.42
C GLU A 45 22.81 12.66 17.65
N ARG A 46 21.75 12.83 18.44
CA ARG A 46 21.45 11.95 19.56
C ARG A 46 21.22 10.51 19.12
N TYR A 47 20.39 10.30 18.11
CA TYR A 47 20.06 8.97 17.59
C TYR A 47 21.24 8.33 16.86
N ASN A 48 22.03 9.12 16.12
CA ASN A 48 23.26 8.69 15.49
C ASN A 48 24.27 8.22 16.52
N SER A 49 24.43 8.96 17.62
CA SER A 49 25.30 8.59 18.73
C SER A 49 24.82 7.30 19.43
N HIS A 50 23.51 7.15 19.63
CA HIS A 50 22.93 5.94 20.20
C HIS A 50 23.20 4.70 19.33
N LEU A 51 22.95 4.75 18.02
CA LEU A 51 23.21 3.63 17.14
C LEU A 51 24.71 3.34 16.97
N ALA A 52 25.55 4.39 16.91
CA ALA A 52 27.00 4.23 16.80
C ALA A 52 27.61 3.63 18.08
N LYS A 53 27.09 3.98 19.27
CA LYS A 53 27.53 3.36 20.53
C LYS A 53 27.23 1.86 20.54
N ASN A 54 26.06 1.47 20.07
CA ASN A 54 25.48 0.14 20.24
C ASN A 54 25.65 -0.79 19.02
N SER A 55 26.41 -0.38 17.96
CA SER A 55 26.61 -1.24 16.80
C SER A 55 27.87 -0.94 16.01
N SER A 56 28.73 -1.95 15.90
CA SER A 56 29.90 -1.96 15.01
C SER A 56 29.48 -1.86 13.54
N PHE A 57 28.38 -2.52 13.16
CA PHE A 57 27.82 -2.42 11.82
C PHE A 57 27.49 -0.96 11.48
N TYR A 58 26.79 -0.23 12.36
CA TYR A 58 26.45 1.17 12.11
C TYR A 58 27.68 2.08 12.07
N ARG A 59 28.66 1.85 12.94
CA ARG A 59 29.95 2.59 12.92
C ARG A 59 30.67 2.46 11.60
N GLY A 60 30.68 1.26 11.01
CA GLY A 60 31.35 0.96 9.74
C GLY A 60 30.67 1.51 8.48
N LEU A 61 29.45 2.04 8.57
CA LEU A 61 28.75 2.60 7.42
C LEU A 61 29.35 3.95 6.98
N SER A 62 29.35 4.20 5.67
CA SER A 62 29.65 5.52 5.11
C SER A 62 28.63 6.58 5.60
N PRO A 63 28.97 7.88 5.61
CA PRO A 63 28.06 8.94 6.05
C PRO A 63 26.71 8.92 5.33
N ASN A 64 26.69 8.67 4.02
CA ASN A 64 25.46 8.56 3.24
C ASN A 64 24.63 7.35 3.65
N MET A 65 25.26 6.22 3.93
CA MET A 65 24.56 5.02 4.38
C MET A 65 24.06 5.14 5.82
N LYS A 66 24.80 5.85 6.71
CA LYS A 66 24.28 6.20 8.05
C LYS A 66 22.99 7.01 7.97
N ALA A 67 22.96 8.03 7.11
CA ALA A 67 21.75 8.84 6.91
C ALA A 67 20.59 8.01 6.36
N LYS A 68 20.84 7.17 5.34
CA LYS A 68 19.85 6.25 4.77
C LYS A 68 19.33 5.26 5.82
N THR A 69 20.23 4.70 6.62
CA THR A 69 19.90 3.75 7.69
C THR A 69 19.08 4.42 8.77
N MET A 70 19.48 5.60 9.24
CA MET A 70 18.72 6.38 10.23
C MET A 70 17.30 6.67 9.74
N HIS A 71 17.15 7.12 8.50
CA HIS A 71 15.83 7.33 7.89
C HIS A 71 14.99 6.04 7.92
N ARG A 72 15.56 4.89 7.54
CA ARG A 72 14.86 3.60 7.55
C ARG A 72 14.46 3.16 8.95
N VAL A 73 15.32 3.35 9.94
CA VAL A 73 15.05 3.04 11.36
C VAL A 73 13.88 3.87 11.88
N LEU A 74 13.88 5.17 11.61
CA LEU A 74 12.81 6.08 12.00
C LEU A 74 11.48 5.72 11.32
N VAL A 75 11.53 5.43 10.02
CA VAL A 75 10.34 4.98 9.26
C VAL A 75 9.81 3.68 9.83
N PHE A 76 10.67 2.70 10.12
CA PHE A 76 10.25 1.44 10.71
C PHE A 76 9.58 1.67 12.08
N ALA A 77 10.23 2.42 12.97
CA ALA A 77 9.71 2.74 14.29
C ALA A 77 8.34 3.47 14.23
N ALA A 78 8.19 4.43 13.32
CA ALA A 78 6.94 5.18 13.13
C ALA A 78 5.76 4.35 12.59
N ASN A 79 6.05 3.19 11.99
CA ASN A 79 5.04 2.28 11.45
C ASN A 79 4.71 1.10 12.37
N LYS A 80 5.20 1.10 13.61
CA LYS A 80 4.95 0.05 14.62
C LYS A 80 4.35 0.64 15.88
N LYS A 81 3.37 -0.07 16.44
CA LYS A 81 2.87 0.20 17.78
C LYS A 81 3.79 -0.51 18.78
N PHE A 82 4.38 0.25 19.71
CA PHE A 82 5.17 -0.30 20.80
C PHE A 82 4.35 -0.28 22.09
N VAL A 83 4.37 -1.39 22.84
CA VAL A 83 3.65 -1.56 24.09
C VAL A 83 4.61 -2.07 25.16
N GLY A 84 4.77 -1.33 26.25
CA GLY A 84 5.60 -1.72 27.38
C GLY A 84 4.83 -2.54 28.41
N HIS A 85 5.46 -3.54 28.98
CA HIS A 85 4.96 -4.36 30.08
C HIS A 85 5.92 -4.25 31.26
N GLY A 86 5.53 -3.46 32.26
CA GLY A 86 6.35 -3.16 33.43
C GLY A 86 7.50 -2.17 33.17
N LEU A 87 7.50 -1.48 32.02
CA LEU A 87 8.47 -0.46 31.63
C LEU A 87 7.85 0.58 30.70
N GLU A 88 8.40 1.79 30.70
CA GLU A 88 8.06 2.84 29.77
C GLU A 88 8.88 2.70 28.49
N ILE A 89 8.23 2.84 27.33
CA ILE A 89 8.90 2.71 26.03
C ILE A 89 9.58 4.02 25.67
N THR A 90 10.90 4.02 25.67
CA THR A 90 11.71 5.17 25.23
C THR A 90 11.92 5.17 23.71
N MET A 91 12.35 6.30 23.18
CA MET A 91 12.70 6.39 21.76
C MET A 91 13.94 5.54 21.42
N GLU A 92 14.89 5.47 22.30
CA GLU A 92 16.10 4.64 22.18
C GLU A 92 15.74 3.15 22.07
N MET A 93 14.76 2.68 22.82
CA MET A 93 14.24 1.30 22.71
C MET A 93 13.62 1.05 21.32
N LYS A 94 12.78 1.99 20.85
CA LYS A 94 12.19 1.90 19.51
C LYS A 94 13.26 1.86 18.42
N LEU A 95 14.27 2.72 18.51
CA LEU A 95 15.38 2.78 17.57
C LEU A 95 16.19 1.47 17.55
N THR A 96 16.49 0.93 18.72
CA THR A 96 17.23 -0.33 18.89
C THR A 96 16.51 -1.50 18.20
N VAL A 97 15.23 -1.68 18.50
CA VAL A 97 14.43 -2.77 17.88
C VAL A 97 14.23 -2.54 16.37
N ALA A 98 13.95 -1.30 15.98
CA ALA A 98 13.83 -0.94 14.56
C ALA A 98 15.15 -1.15 13.79
N PHE A 99 16.28 -0.89 14.43
CA PHE A 99 17.59 -1.09 13.81
C PHE A 99 17.87 -2.57 13.56
N ALA A 100 17.48 -3.48 14.43
CA ALA A 100 17.57 -4.93 14.20
C ALA A 100 16.82 -5.34 12.91
N ALA A 101 15.61 -4.81 12.71
CA ALA A 101 14.85 -5.03 11.49
C ALA A 101 15.55 -4.45 10.25
N VAL A 102 16.11 -3.23 10.37
CA VAL A 102 16.79 -2.56 9.26
C VAL A 102 18.12 -3.24 8.90
N LYS A 103 18.87 -3.77 9.89
CA LYS A 103 20.05 -4.61 9.62
C LYS A 103 19.67 -5.81 8.74
N LEU A 104 18.60 -6.50 9.09
CA LEU A 104 18.13 -7.68 8.37
C LEU A 104 17.60 -7.34 6.97
N THR A 105 16.92 -6.21 6.82
CA THR A 105 16.31 -5.77 5.55
C THR A 105 17.16 -4.75 4.79
N PHE A 106 18.43 -4.61 5.12
CA PHE A 106 19.34 -3.57 4.63
C PHE A 106 19.43 -3.52 3.09
N GLY A 107 19.50 -4.68 2.44
CA GLY A 107 19.55 -4.81 0.98
C GLY A 107 18.20 -4.66 0.26
N PHE A 108 17.10 -4.45 0.98
CA PHE A 108 15.78 -4.33 0.38
C PHE A 108 15.44 -2.86 0.11
N GLU A 109 14.74 -2.59 -0.98
CA GLU A 109 14.12 -1.27 -1.20
C GLU A 109 12.95 -1.06 -0.24
N ARG A 110 12.15 -2.10 -0.03
CA ARG A 110 11.00 -2.13 0.89
C ARG A 110 11.40 -2.86 2.18
N PHE A 111 11.83 -2.11 3.15
CA PHE A 111 12.44 -2.59 4.39
C PHE A 111 11.47 -2.71 5.57
N VAL A 112 10.31 -2.07 5.51
CA VAL A 112 9.26 -2.22 6.52
C VAL A 112 8.62 -3.60 6.40
N ILE A 113 8.34 -4.26 7.50
CA ILE A 113 7.63 -5.55 7.59
C ILE A 113 6.16 -5.24 7.87
N PRO A 114 5.29 -5.07 6.83
CA PRO A 114 3.93 -4.53 7.02
C PRO A 114 3.04 -5.40 7.90
N HIS A 115 3.19 -6.71 7.81
CA HIS A 115 2.40 -7.65 8.61
C HIS A 115 2.70 -7.51 10.12
N LEU A 116 3.94 -7.21 10.50
CA LEU A 116 4.28 -6.90 11.89
C LEU A 116 3.78 -5.49 12.24
N HIS A 117 2.77 -5.38 13.07
CA HIS A 117 2.17 -4.10 13.45
C HIS A 117 2.37 -3.72 14.92
N THR A 118 2.49 -4.69 15.84
CA THR A 118 2.63 -4.41 17.27
C THR A 118 3.83 -5.14 17.88
N ILE A 119 4.65 -4.41 18.63
CA ILE A 119 5.82 -4.92 19.34
C ILE A 119 5.64 -4.67 20.83
N HIS A 120 5.53 -5.75 21.58
CA HIS A 120 5.44 -5.76 23.04
C HIS A 120 6.84 -5.93 23.63
N ILE A 121 7.18 -5.14 24.62
CA ILE A 121 8.47 -5.21 25.31
C ILE A 121 8.21 -5.40 26.80
N SER A 122 8.74 -6.46 27.37
CA SER A 122 8.76 -6.75 28.81
C SER A 122 10.15 -6.48 29.39
N THR A 123 10.26 -6.31 30.68
CA THR A 123 11.56 -6.11 31.37
C THR A 123 12.46 -7.33 31.23
N SER A 124 11.90 -8.53 31.33
CA SER A 124 12.59 -9.83 31.27
C SER A 124 11.70 -10.90 30.65
N ALA A 125 12.15 -12.15 30.65
CA ALA A 125 11.40 -13.29 30.13
C ALA A 125 9.97 -13.34 30.69
N PHE A 126 9.00 -13.63 29.85
CA PHE A 126 7.56 -13.61 30.14
C PHE A 126 6.94 -15.02 29.92
N TYR A 127 5.95 -15.32 30.78
CA TYR A 127 5.17 -16.55 30.56
C TYR A 127 4.20 -16.38 29.39
N THR A 128 4.20 -17.30 28.46
CA THR A 128 3.24 -17.33 27.36
C THR A 128 2.36 -18.59 27.40
N PRO A 129 1.02 -18.42 27.47
CA PRO A 129 0.10 -19.54 27.47
C PRO A 129 0.14 -20.35 26.15
N MET A 130 0.58 -19.71 25.06
CA MET A 130 0.62 -20.32 23.72
C MET A 130 1.56 -21.54 23.66
N ILE A 131 2.72 -21.44 24.32
CA ILE A 131 3.68 -22.54 24.42
C ILE A 131 3.81 -23.10 25.84
N LYS A 132 3.04 -22.56 26.79
CA LYS A 132 3.03 -22.95 28.23
C LYS A 132 4.41 -22.90 28.88
N GLN A 133 5.25 -21.95 28.48
CA GLN A 133 6.63 -21.79 28.96
C GLN A 133 6.99 -20.32 29.07
N TYR A 134 8.10 -20.04 29.77
CA TYR A 134 8.75 -18.74 29.74
C TYR A 134 9.52 -18.58 28.43
N ALA A 135 9.30 -17.45 27.75
CA ALA A 135 9.97 -17.06 26.51
C ALA A 135 10.68 -15.73 26.69
N LYS A 136 11.80 -15.55 26.01
CA LYS A 136 12.50 -14.28 25.89
C LYS A 136 12.01 -13.48 24.68
N GLY A 137 11.58 -14.19 23.63
CA GLY A 137 11.00 -13.63 22.42
C GLY A 137 9.89 -14.54 21.88
N LEU A 138 8.97 -13.95 21.15
CA LEU A 138 7.90 -14.66 20.46
C LEU A 138 7.34 -13.80 19.34
N THR A 139 7.36 -14.31 18.13
CA THR A 139 6.70 -13.68 16.98
C THR A 139 5.50 -14.51 16.55
N SER A 140 4.33 -13.88 16.56
CA SER A 140 3.06 -14.53 16.25
C SER A 140 2.62 -14.26 14.81
N GLU A 141 1.88 -15.22 14.24
CA GLU A 141 1.30 -15.11 12.89
C GLU A 141 0.25 -14.01 12.76
N ASN A 142 -0.27 -13.48 13.85
CA ASN A 142 -1.22 -12.36 13.85
C ASN A 142 -0.55 -10.98 13.75
N GLY A 143 0.78 -10.92 13.52
CA GLY A 143 1.52 -9.66 13.36
C GLY A 143 1.92 -8.99 14.66
N THR A 144 1.96 -9.72 15.78
CA THR A 144 2.50 -9.25 17.05
C THR A 144 3.83 -9.91 17.37
N MET A 145 4.71 -9.15 18.02
CA MET A 145 6.02 -9.61 18.50
C MET A 145 6.16 -9.27 19.99
N TYR A 146 6.78 -10.15 20.74
CA TYR A 146 7.10 -9.96 22.16
C TYR A 146 8.61 -10.08 22.36
N LEU A 147 9.21 -9.17 23.11
CA LEU A 147 10.66 -9.12 23.37
C LEU A 147 10.92 -8.88 24.84
N ALA A 148 11.80 -9.68 25.45
CA ALA A 148 12.40 -9.41 26.76
C ALA A 148 13.55 -8.41 26.60
N TRP A 149 13.43 -7.25 27.24
CA TRP A 149 14.36 -6.15 27.04
C TRP A 149 15.78 -6.44 27.54
N ASP A 150 15.90 -7.15 28.66
CA ASP A 150 17.20 -7.65 29.18
C ASP A 150 17.94 -8.47 28.12
N SER A 151 17.23 -9.34 27.43
CA SER A 151 17.80 -10.20 26.39
C SER A 151 18.08 -9.44 25.08
N VAL A 152 17.33 -8.38 24.78
CA VAL A 152 17.65 -7.49 23.67
C VAL A 152 18.95 -6.74 23.94
N ILE A 153 19.14 -6.22 25.17
CA ILE A 153 20.37 -5.53 25.57
C ILE A 153 21.56 -6.48 25.56
N SER A 154 21.42 -7.68 26.11
CA SER A 154 22.48 -8.69 26.11
C SER A 154 23.00 -8.96 24.69
N GLY A 155 22.11 -9.11 23.68
CA GLY A 155 22.52 -9.33 22.28
C GLY A 155 23.10 -8.08 21.58
N ILE A 156 23.05 -6.90 22.23
CA ILE A 156 23.73 -5.70 21.72
C ILE A 156 25.13 -5.56 22.35
N GLU A 157 25.26 -5.98 23.62
CA GLU A 157 26.52 -5.88 24.37
C GLU A 157 27.58 -6.82 23.84
N ASP A 158 27.17 -7.98 23.30
CA ASP A 158 28.07 -8.93 22.62
C ASP A 158 27.62 -9.13 21.15
N GLU A 159 28.22 -8.37 20.24
CA GLU A 159 27.89 -8.40 18.81
C GLU A 159 28.55 -9.57 18.05
N ASP A 160 29.25 -10.50 18.73
CA ASP A 160 30.02 -11.57 18.08
C ASP A 160 29.72 -12.98 18.66
N ASP A 161 28.70 -13.12 19.48
CA ASP A 161 28.27 -14.42 20.04
C ASP A 161 27.22 -15.16 19.18
N GLY A 162 26.59 -14.47 18.23
CA GLY A 162 25.51 -14.98 17.39
C GLY A 162 24.19 -15.16 18.12
N LEU A 163 23.93 -14.35 19.16
CA LEU A 163 22.73 -14.37 20.00
C LEU A 163 22.04 -13.01 20.04
N HIS A 164 21.35 -12.65 18.99
CA HIS A 164 20.64 -11.36 18.91
C HIS A 164 19.12 -11.52 18.88
N LEU A 165 18.47 -11.50 20.05
CA LEU A 165 17.04 -11.76 20.18
C LEU A 165 16.19 -10.92 19.20
N ALA A 166 16.44 -9.62 19.10
CA ALA A 166 15.64 -8.76 18.22
C ALA A 166 15.81 -9.14 16.73
N VAL A 167 17.01 -9.54 16.27
CA VAL A 167 17.23 -10.04 14.90
C VAL A 167 16.53 -11.39 14.70
N HIS A 168 16.60 -12.28 15.69
CA HIS A 168 15.91 -13.57 15.69
C HIS A 168 14.42 -13.43 15.43
N GLU A 169 13.75 -12.62 16.25
CA GLU A 169 12.31 -12.40 16.14
C GLU A 169 11.94 -11.64 14.85
N MET A 170 12.78 -10.69 14.41
CA MET A 170 12.59 -10.02 13.12
C MET A 170 12.74 -10.97 11.93
N ALA A 171 13.59 -12.00 12.04
CA ALA A 171 13.69 -13.04 11.02
C ALA A 171 12.39 -13.86 10.90
N HIS A 172 11.79 -14.22 12.03
CA HIS A 172 10.46 -14.84 12.04
C HIS A 172 9.40 -13.92 11.43
N ALA A 173 9.36 -12.65 11.84
CA ALA A 173 8.43 -11.66 11.30
C ALA A 173 8.58 -11.48 9.79
N LEU A 174 9.82 -11.42 9.28
CA LEU A 174 10.13 -11.31 7.86
C LEU A 174 9.61 -12.51 7.06
N LYS A 175 9.76 -13.70 7.61
CA LYS A 175 9.28 -14.93 6.98
C LYS A 175 7.75 -15.01 6.96
N ILE A 176 7.09 -14.65 8.07
CA ILE A 176 5.62 -14.60 8.17
C ILE A 176 5.03 -13.56 7.20
N ASP A 177 5.60 -12.36 7.16
CA ASP A 177 5.21 -11.28 6.24
C ASP A 177 5.25 -11.73 4.77
N THR A 178 6.24 -12.55 4.42
CA THR A 178 6.37 -13.12 3.07
C THR A 178 5.27 -14.13 2.76
N VAL A 179 4.93 -15.00 3.71
CA VAL A 179 3.87 -16.02 3.55
C VAL A 179 2.48 -15.37 3.45
N LYS A 180 2.27 -14.25 4.14
CA LYS A 180 1.00 -13.48 4.10
C LYS A 180 0.85 -12.63 2.83
N GLY A 181 1.77 -12.72 1.86
CA GLY A 181 1.64 -12.12 0.54
C GLY A 181 1.95 -10.62 0.47
N SER A 182 2.79 -10.12 1.37
CA SER A 182 3.26 -8.74 1.28
C SER A 182 4.04 -8.50 -0.03
N PRO A 183 3.60 -7.55 -0.88
CA PRO A 183 4.29 -7.27 -2.15
C PRO A 183 5.67 -6.63 -1.95
N ALA A 184 6.06 -6.36 -0.70
CA ALA A 184 7.24 -5.56 -0.39
C ALA A 184 8.58 -6.28 -0.65
N LYS A 185 8.59 -7.62 -0.82
CA LYS A 185 9.83 -8.41 -0.81
C LYS A 185 9.82 -9.53 -1.85
N GLU A 186 9.49 -9.20 -3.07
CA GLU A 186 9.34 -10.17 -4.18
C GLU A 186 10.55 -11.11 -4.32
N ARG A 187 11.78 -10.55 -4.29
CA ARG A 187 13.00 -11.36 -4.38
C ARG A 187 13.15 -12.32 -3.20
N PHE A 188 12.88 -11.87 -1.99
CA PHE A 188 12.94 -12.69 -0.78
C PHE A 188 11.92 -13.83 -0.86
N ALA A 189 10.68 -13.54 -1.21
CA ALA A 189 9.61 -14.52 -1.33
C ALA A 189 9.94 -15.58 -2.40
N PHE A 190 10.39 -15.12 -3.56
CA PHE A 190 10.78 -15.99 -4.67
C PHE A 190 11.91 -16.96 -4.29
N TYR A 191 12.93 -16.44 -3.57
CA TYR A 191 14.13 -17.22 -3.28
C TYR A 191 14.07 -18.02 -1.97
N LEU A 192 13.16 -17.70 -1.07
CA LEU A 192 13.06 -18.32 0.25
C LEU A 192 12.94 -19.84 0.17
N ASN A 193 12.14 -20.38 -0.75
CA ASN A 193 11.99 -21.83 -0.91
C ASN A 193 13.30 -22.50 -1.38
N THR A 194 14.07 -21.84 -2.24
CA THR A 194 15.40 -22.30 -2.66
C THR A 194 16.35 -22.29 -1.48
N TRP A 195 16.38 -21.21 -0.72
CA TRP A 195 17.19 -21.10 0.49
C TRP A 195 16.85 -22.18 1.51
N LEU A 196 15.55 -22.42 1.78
CA LEU A 196 15.09 -23.44 2.72
C LEU A 196 15.51 -24.86 2.30
N ARG A 197 15.49 -25.15 1.00
CA ARG A 197 15.97 -26.45 0.47
C ARG A 197 17.47 -26.62 0.71
N GLU A 198 18.28 -25.60 0.39
CA GLU A 198 19.72 -25.65 0.64
C GLU A 198 20.04 -25.72 2.14
N ALA A 199 19.33 -24.96 2.95
CA ALA A 199 19.42 -25.00 4.40
C ALA A 199 19.12 -26.39 4.98
N LYS A 200 18.09 -27.08 4.46
CA LYS A 200 17.73 -28.44 4.86
C LYS A 200 18.86 -29.44 4.56
N ILE A 201 19.49 -29.31 3.39
CA ILE A 201 20.65 -30.15 3.00
C ILE A 201 21.82 -29.91 3.94
N ARG A 202 22.11 -28.64 4.27
CA ARG A 202 23.22 -28.28 5.17
C ARG A 202 22.97 -28.71 6.60
N LYS A 203 21.75 -28.47 7.12
CA LYS A 203 21.33 -28.93 8.44
C LYS A 203 21.52 -30.45 8.61
N ALA A 204 21.20 -31.24 7.59
CA ALA A 204 21.34 -32.70 7.63
C ALA A 204 22.81 -33.18 7.57
N LYS A 205 23.72 -32.39 6.95
CA LYS A 205 25.13 -32.72 6.78
C LYS A 205 26.05 -32.16 7.86
N SER A 206 25.54 -31.20 8.65
CA SER A 206 26.39 -30.42 9.56
C SER A 206 26.59 -31.14 10.89
N ASP A 207 27.77 -31.73 11.06
CA ASP A 207 28.38 -31.99 12.37
C ASP A 207 28.95 -30.71 13.01
N ASN A 208 28.79 -29.57 12.32
CA ASN A 208 29.40 -28.30 12.65
C ASN A 208 28.71 -27.66 13.88
N SER A 209 29.48 -27.33 14.90
CA SER A 209 29.06 -26.63 16.11
C SER A 209 28.77 -25.13 15.88
N PHE A 210 29.07 -24.59 14.69
CA PHE A 210 28.88 -23.18 14.37
C PHE A 210 27.40 -22.75 14.49
N ILE A 211 26.48 -23.55 13.94
CA ILE A 211 25.06 -23.33 14.15
C ILE A 211 24.66 -23.94 15.48
N ARG A 212 24.30 -23.11 16.46
CA ARG A 212 23.94 -23.55 17.81
C ARG A 212 22.80 -24.60 17.81
N ALA A 213 22.77 -25.45 18.85
CA ALA A 213 21.83 -26.57 18.97
C ALA A 213 20.36 -26.15 18.84
N TYR A 214 19.99 -24.97 19.37
CA TYR A 214 18.64 -24.42 19.25
C TYR A 214 18.20 -24.25 17.79
N GLY A 215 19.05 -23.76 16.90
CA GLY A 215 18.75 -23.69 15.48
C GLY A 215 18.53 -25.04 14.82
N LYS A 216 19.05 -26.13 15.41
CA LYS A 216 18.86 -27.48 14.88
C LYS A 216 17.51 -28.11 15.26
N THR A 217 16.69 -27.50 16.12
CA THR A 217 15.37 -28.02 16.56
C THR A 217 14.39 -28.16 15.39
N ASN A 218 14.20 -27.12 14.62
CA ASN A 218 13.34 -27.11 13.43
C ASN A 218 13.85 -26.11 12.37
N MET A 219 13.21 -26.08 11.20
CA MET A 219 13.63 -25.18 10.10
C MET A 219 13.25 -23.71 10.32
N HIS A 220 12.35 -23.45 11.27
CA HIS A 220 11.98 -22.08 11.66
C HIS A 220 13.12 -21.44 12.43
N GLU A 221 13.57 -22.15 13.47
CA GLU A 221 14.68 -21.73 14.32
C GLU A 221 16.01 -21.74 13.56
N PHE A 222 16.20 -22.72 12.68
CA PHE A 222 17.39 -22.78 11.84
C PHE A 222 17.53 -21.51 10.99
N PHE A 223 16.41 -21.06 10.40
CA PHE A 223 16.38 -19.82 9.63
C PHE A 223 16.76 -18.61 10.50
N ALA A 224 16.12 -18.45 11.66
CA ALA A 224 16.36 -17.31 12.54
C ALA A 224 17.82 -17.29 13.04
N VAL A 225 18.39 -18.42 13.45
CA VAL A 225 19.79 -18.52 13.88
C VAL A 225 20.77 -18.22 12.73
N CYS A 226 20.44 -18.63 11.50
CA CYS A 226 21.27 -18.23 10.35
C CYS A 226 21.23 -16.72 10.11
N MET A 227 20.08 -16.07 10.32
CA MET A 227 19.95 -14.61 10.19
C MET A 227 20.72 -13.87 11.28
N GLU A 228 20.73 -14.36 12.52
CA GLU A 228 21.56 -13.84 13.60
C GLU A 228 23.05 -13.88 13.21
N ASN A 229 23.55 -15.06 12.81
CA ASN A 229 24.94 -15.22 12.38
C ASN A 229 25.29 -14.37 11.17
N PHE A 230 24.37 -14.19 10.25
CA PHE A 230 24.60 -13.34 9.07
C PHE A 230 24.76 -11.87 9.44
N VAL A 231 24.03 -11.39 10.44
CA VAL A 231 24.05 -10.00 10.89
C VAL A 231 25.26 -9.72 11.81
N GLU A 232 25.57 -10.65 12.71
CA GLU A 232 26.60 -10.45 13.74
C GLU A 232 27.96 -10.97 13.35
N ARG A 233 28.02 -12.17 12.78
CA ARG A 233 29.27 -12.88 12.48
C ARG A 233 29.39 -13.28 11.01
N PRO A 234 29.26 -12.36 10.05
CA PRO A 234 29.22 -12.69 8.63
C PRO A 234 30.50 -13.40 8.15
N GLU A 235 31.67 -13.01 8.63
CA GLU A 235 32.94 -13.63 8.27
C GLU A 235 33.05 -15.06 8.81
N ALA A 236 32.63 -15.29 10.04
CA ALA A 236 32.58 -16.62 10.63
C ALA A 236 31.54 -17.50 9.92
N PHE A 237 30.39 -16.93 9.57
CA PHE A 237 29.36 -17.64 8.79
C PHE A 237 29.88 -18.02 7.41
N TYR A 238 30.56 -17.12 6.72
CA TYR A 238 31.19 -17.42 5.44
C TYR A 238 32.24 -18.53 5.55
N LYS A 239 33.10 -18.49 6.57
CA LYS A 239 34.15 -19.48 6.80
C LYS A 239 33.59 -20.88 7.09
N ASN A 240 32.53 -20.99 7.91
CA ASN A 240 32.00 -22.28 8.37
C ASN A 240 30.94 -22.86 7.45
N GLU A 241 30.10 -22.01 6.82
CA GLU A 241 29.00 -22.43 5.96
C GLU A 241 28.96 -21.60 4.67
N PRO A 242 30.01 -21.64 3.82
CA PRO A 242 30.19 -20.73 2.69
C PRO A 242 29.04 -20.78 1.68
N VAL A 243 28.49 -21.96 1.42
CA VAL A 243 27.36 -22.12 0.48
C VAL A 243 26.09 -21.50 1.04
N LEU A 244 25.78 -21.75 2.31
CA LEU A 244 24.59 -21.21 2.96
C LEU A 244 24.70 -19.68 3.12
N PHE A 245 25.90 -19.20 3.46
CA PHE A 245 26.20 -17.78 3.48
C PHE A 245 25.92 -17.11 2.11
N ALA A 246 26.41 -17.71 1.02
CA ALA A 246 26.19 -17.19 -0.33
C ALA A 246 24.68 -17.14 -0.68
N HIS A 247 23.96 -18.20 -0.34
CA HIS A 247 22.49 -18.21 -0.51
C HIS A 247 21.79 -17.17 0.37
N THR A 248 22.31 -16.87 1.57
CA THR A 248 21.77 -15.83 2.46
C THR A 248 22.06 -14.44 1.91
N CYS A 249 23.26 -14.18 1.37
CA CYS A 249 23.57 -12.94 0.65
C CYS A 249 22.58 -12.69 -0.49
N TYR A 250 22.29 -13.72 -1.27
CA TYR A 250 21.34 -13.61 -2.39
C TYR A 250 19.91 -13.37 -1.92
N LEU A 251 19.48 -14.09 -0.88
CA LEU A 251 18.14 -13.97 -0.27
C LEU A 251 17.88 -12.54 0.25
N LEU A 252 18.84 -12.00 1.02
CA LEU A 252 18.75 -10.69 1.66
C LEU A 252 19.20 -9.53 0.78
N ASN A 253 19.72 -9.81 -0.41
CA ASN A 253 20.33 -8.81 -1.29
C ASN A 253 21.44 -7.99 -0.60
N GLN A 254 22.26 -8.63 0.23
CA GLN A 254 23.30 -8.00 1.01
C GLN A 254 24.61 -8.77 0.86
N TYR A 255 25.72 -8.04 0.97
CA TYR A 255 27.06 -8.63 1.09
C TYR A 255 27.78 -7.97 2.28
N PRO A 256 27.63 -8.55 3.50
CA PRO A 256 28.07 -7.91 4.74
C PRO A 256 29.58 -8.01 5.01
N VAL A 257 30.33 -8.72 4.17
CA VAL A 257 31.79 -8.79 4.22
C VAL A 257 32.36 -7.57 3.50
N GLU A 258 33.29 -6.91 4.07
CA GLU A 258 33.83 -5.58 3.73
C GLU A 258 33.84 -5.13 2.26
N PRO A 259 33.55 -3.85 2.02
CA PRO A 259 32.90 -2.88 2.92
C PRO A 259 31.44 -3.21 3.15
N ARG A 260 31.00 -3.13 4.42
CA ARG A 260 29.67 -3.58 4.89
C ARG A 260 28.47 -2.86 4.27
N ASP A 261 28.67 -1.75 3.60
CA ASP A 261 27.62 -0.97 2.93
C ASP A 261 27.38 -1.37 1.45
N ARG A 262 27.95 -2.50 1.01
CA ARG A 262 27.75 -2.97 -0.35
C ARG A 262 26.42 -3.70 -0.52
N GLU A 263 25.64 -3.21 -1.46
CA GLU A 263 24.57 -3.99 -2.06
C GLU A 263 25.18 -5.19 -2.82
N LEU A 264 24.44 -6.29 -2.87
CA LEU A 264 24.87 -7.48 -3.62
C LEU A 264 24.86 -7.17 -5.12
N THR A 265 26.03 -6.92 -5.69
CA THR A 265 26.19 -6.66 -7.13
C THR A 265 26.27 -7.96 -7.93
N ALA A 266 26.05 -7.87 -9.24
CA ALA A 266 26.23 -9.02 -10.14
C ALA A 266 27.66 -9.58 -10.07
N THR A 267 28.66 -8.72 -9.89
CA THR A 267 30.06 -9.11 -9.69
C THR A 267 30.26 -9.90 -8.40
N ALA A 268 29.64 -9.45 -7.28
CA ALA A 268 29.68 -10.17 -6.01
C ALA A 268 28.98 -11.54 -6.11
N VAL A 269 27.84 -11.64 -6.80
CA VAL A 269 27.18 -12.91 -7.06
C VAL A 269 28.07 -13.86 -7.87
N SER A 270 28.75 -13.37 -8.92
CA SER A 270 29.68 -14.18 -9.71
C SER A 270 30.86 -14.65 -8.89
N SER A 271 31.43 -13.79 -8.04
CA SER A 271 32.50 -14.14 -7.12
C SER A 271 32.09 -15.20 -6.12
N LEU A 272 30.94 -15.01 -5.45
CA LEU A 272 30.35 -15.98 -4.52
C LEU A 272 30.11 -17.34 -5.20
N THR A 273 29.58 -17.35 -6.43
CA THR A 273 29.38 -18.59 -7.20
C THR A 273 30.70 -19.33 -7.41
N LYS A 274 31.78 -18.63 -7.80
CA LYS A 274 33.07 -19.24 -8.03
C LYS A 274 33.74 -19.76 -6.76
N GLN A 275 33.61 -19.01 -5.67
CA GLN A 275 34.27 -19.31 -4.39
C GLN A 275 33.56 -20.41 -3.60
N THR A 276 32.20 -20.45 -3.65
CA THR A 276 31.41 -21.33 -2.80
C THR A 276 30.75 -22.50 -3.57
N GLY A 277 30.72 -22.43 -4.89
CA GLY A 277 29.96 -23.39 -5.72
C GLY A 277 28.44 -23.22 -5.64
N ALA A 278 27.95 -22.17 -4.97
CA ALA A 278 26.51 -21.87 -4.89
C ALA A 278 25.94 -21.56 -6.28
N LYS A 279 24.77 -22.11 -6.59
CA LYS A 279 24.08 -21.90 -7.86
C LYS A 279 22.91 -20.98 -7.64
N PHE A 280 22.91 -19.84 -8.34
CA PHE A 280 21.81 -18.89 -8.30
C PHE A 280 20.99 -18.95 -9.57
N PRO A 281 19.66 -18.70 -9.51
CA PRO A 281 18.84 -18.61 -10.69
C PRO A 281 19.34 -17.44 -11.55
N LYS A 282 19.39 -17.63 -12.87
CA LYS A 282 19.62 -16.53 -13.79
C LYS A 282 18.45 -15.56 -13.60
N ALA A 283 18.75 -14.35 -13.14
CA ALA A 283 17.73 -13.33 -12.93
C ALA A 283 17.01 -13.05 -14.26
N SER A 284 15.81 -13.56 -14.40
CA SER A 284 14.90 -13.16 -15.46
C SER A 284 14.12 -11.97 -14.93
N ALA A 285 14.14 -10.85 -15.64
CA ALA A 285 13.32 -9.69 -15.31
C ALA A 285 11.80 -10.02 -15.28
N LYS A 286 11.41 -11.16 -15.81
CA LYS A 286 10.02 -11.66 -15.80
C LYS A 286 9.57 -12.25 -14.47
N ASP A 287 10.49 -12.72 -13.62
CA ASP A 287 10.13 -13.46 -12.40
C ASP A 287 9.70 -12.58 -11.23
N TYR A 288 9.94 -11.25 -11.32
CA TYR A 288 9.62 -10.31 -10.25
C TYR A 288 8.23 -9.68 -10.34
N THR A 289 7.46 -9.97 -11.39
CA THR A 289 6.20 -9.25 -11.67
C THR A 289 4.93 -9.98 -11.23
N HIS A 290 5.02 -11.21 -10.68
CA HIS A 290 3.85 -12.10 -10.63
C HIS A 290 2.91 -11.92 -9.42
N HIS A 291 3.32 -11.22 -8.33
CA HIS A 291 2.50 -11.18 -7.10
C HIS A 291 1.83 -9.82 -6.78
N SER A 292 2.24 -8.73 -7.42
CA SER A 292 1.65 -7.39 -7.17
C SER A 292 0.35 -7.13 -7.96
N TRP A 293 -0.13 -8.10 -8.72
CA TRP A 293 -1.23 -7.93 -9.68
C TRP A 293 -2.63 -7.96 -9.09
N HIS A 294 -2.84 -8.56 -7.92
CA HIS A 294 -4.19 -8.89 -7.48
C HIS A 294 -5.10 -7.67 -7.26
N TRP A 295 -4.69 -6.67 -6.53
CA TRP A 295 -5.56 -5.52 -6.27
C TRP A 295 -5.72 -4.59 -7.48
N SER A 296 -4.65 -4.38 -8.25
CA SER A 296 -4.71 -3.56 -9.47
C SER A 296 -5.51 -4.24 -10.58
N LEU A 297 -5.42 -5.57 -10.70
CA LEU A 297 -6.27 -6.35 -11.59
C LEU A 297 -7.73 -6.30 -11.14
N THR A 298 -8.01 -6.43 -9.85
CA THR A 298 -9.35 -6.30 -9.29
C THR A 298 -9.94 -4.93 -9.57
N LEU A 299 -9.18 -3.84 -9.33
CA LEU A 299 -9.60 -2.49 -9.66
C LEU A 299 -9.83 -2.31 -11.17
N LEU A 300 -8.96 -2.87 -12.01
CA LEU A 300 -9.13 -2.86 -13.46
C LEU A 300 -10.41 -3.57 -13.85
N MET A 301 -10.66 -4.77 -13.34
CA MET A 301 -11.87 -5.54 -13.63
C MET A 301 -13.13 -4.81 -13.17
N VAL A 302 -13.14 -4.28 -11.93
CA VAL A 302 -14.25 -3.47 -11.42
C VAL A 302 -14.48 -2.26 -12.33
N SER A 303 -13.42 -1.57 -12.74
CA SER A 303 -13.54 -0.41 -13.62
C SER A 303 -14.13 -0.77 -14.98
N VAL A 304 -13.62 -1.81 -15.62
CA VAL A 304 -14.07 -2.25 -16.97
C VAL A 304 -15.54 -2.67 -16.96
N PHE A 305 -16.01 -3.33 -15.89
CA PHE A 305 -17.38 -3.83 -15.84
C PHE A 305 -18.37 -2.85 -15.20
N VAL A 306 -17.96 -2.04 -14.23
CA VAL A 306 -18.88 -1.17 -13.47
C VAL A 306 -18.90 0.26 -14.02
N SER A 307 -17.75 0.82 -14.38
CA SER A 307 -17.68 2.24 -14.80
C SER A 307 -18.50 2.57 -16.05
N PRO A 308 -18.57 1.72 -17.12
CA PRO A 308 -19.41 2.02 -18.27
C PRO A 308 -20.90 2.13 -17.92
N PHE A 309 -21.40 1.27 -17.02
CA PHE A 309 -22.79 1.32 -16.56
C PHE A 309 -23.05 2.57 -15.70
N LEU A 310 -22.11 2.92 -14.82
CA LEU A 310 -22.21 4.13 -14.02
C LEU A 310 -22.15 5.39 -14.88
N ILE A 311 -21.19 5.47 -15.79
CA ILE A 311 -21.06 6.63 -16.66
C ILE A 311 -22.30 6.73 -17.56
N GLY A 312 -22.70 5.65 -18.22
CA GLY A 312 -23.90 5.62 -19.08
C GLY A 312 -25.18 5.98 -18.33
N GLY A 313 -25.39 5.40 -17.13
CA GLY A 313 -26.57 5.67 -16.32
C GLY A 313 -26.60 7.11 -15.75
N LEU A 314 -25.44 7.62 -15.31
CA LEU A 314 -25.35 8.95 -14.71
C LEU A 314 -25.32 10.10 -15.73
N THR A 315 -24.97 9.82 -16.99
CA THR A 315 -25.03 10.79 -18.08
C THR A 315 -26.29 10.69 -18.94
N TRP A 316 -27.11 9.65 -18.70
CA TRP A 316 -28.41 9.53 -19.35
C TRP A 316 -29.30 10.71 -18.97
N GLY A 317 -29.83 11.42 -19.95
CA GLY A 317 -30.63 12.60 -19.72
C GLY A 317 -29.86 13.81 -19.13
N ALA A 318 -28.54 13.83 -19.19
CA ALA A 318 -27.73 14.95 -18.74
C ALA A 318 -27.12 15.73 -19.89
N SER A 319 -27.13 17.07 -19.81
CA SER A 319 -26.44 17.97 -20.74
C SER A 319 -25.04 18.25 -20.21
N LEU A 320 -24.02 17.82 -20.92
CA LEU A 320 -22.62 18.10 -20.59
C LEU A 320 -22.17 19.45 -21.18
N PRO A 321 -21.63 20.38 -20.38
CA PRO A 321 -21.23 21.71 -20.85
C PRO A 321 -19.97 21.69 -21.73
N ILE A 322 -19.21 20.61 -21.69
CA ILE A 322 -17.98 20.38 -22.46
C ILE A 322 -18.04 18.95 -23.02
N ASP A 323 -17.29 18.70 -24.11
CA ASP A 323 -17.15 17.37 -24.65
C ASP A 323 -16.80 16.35 -23.52
N GLY A 324 -17.62 15.33 -23.35
CA GLY A 324 -17.46 14.31 -22.32
C GLY A 324 -16.08 13.63 -22.34
N TRP A 325 -15.44 13.59 -23.51
CA TRP A 325 -14.08 13.10 -23.66
C TRP A 325 -13.03 14.00 -22.99
N ALA A 326 -13.23 15.33 -23.00
CA ALA A 326 -12.34 16.26 -22.33
C ALA A 326 -12.35 16.06 -20.80
N PHE A 327 -13.53 15.84 -20.22
CA PHE A 327 -13.65 15.47 -18.80
C PHE A 327 -12.99 14.13 -18.51
N TYR A 328 -13.22 13.13 -19.32
CA TYR A 328 -12.61 11.82 -19.15
C TYR A 328 -11.06 11.91 -19.12
N PHE A 329 -10.46 12.60 -20.09
CA PHE A 329 -9.00 12.77 -20.13
C PHE A 329 -8.47 13.59 -18.96
N MET A 330 -9.21 14.60 -18.49
CA MET A 330 -8.85 15.34 -17.28
C MET A 330 -8.78 14.39 -16.07
N PHE A 331 -9.77 13.52 -15.87
CA PHE A 331 -9.75 12.55 -14.79
C PHE A 331 -8.67 11.48 -14.97
N CYS A 332 -8.31 11.12 -16.18
CA CYS A 332 -7.13 10.29 -16.44
C CYS A 332 -5.82 10.97 -16.00
N LEU A 333 -5.65 12.28 -16.23
CA LEU A 333 -4.49 13.03 -15.77
C LEU A 333 -4.46 13.12 -14.22
N ILE A 334 -5.59 13.34 -13.59
CA ILE A 334 -5.72 13.32 -12.13
C ILE A 334 -5.37 11.92 -11.60
N ALA A 335 -5.88 10.86 -12.20
CA ALA A 335 -5.57 9.47 -11.86
C ALA A 335 -4.06 9.19 -12.03
N ALA A 336 -3.45 9.68 -13.10
CA ALA A 336 -2.01 9.54 -13.32
C ALA A 336 -1.20 10.21 -12.19
N ALA A 337 -1.59 11.39 -11.74
CA ALA A 337 -0.91 12.06 -10.63
C ALA A 337 -1.13 11.35 -9.28
N VAL A 338 -2.37 10.95 -8.99
CA VAL A 338 -2.76 10.32 -7.71
C VAL A 338 -2.15 8.93 -7.56
N PHE A 339 -2.22 8.12 -8.61
CA PHE A 339 -1.78 6.71 -8.56
C PHE A 339 -0.30 6.52 -8.91
N TYR A 340 0.41 7.55 -9.40
CA TYR A 340 1.82 7.43 -9.78
C TYR A 340 2.70 6.93 -8.65
N ARG A 341 2.64 7.59 -7.48
CA ARG A 341 3.45 7.21 -6.32
C ARG A 341 3.14 5.80 -5.82
N PRO A 342 1.88 5.43 -5.51
CA PRO A 342 1.59 4.09 -5.00
C PRO A 342 1.83 2.98 -6.01
N VAL A 343 1.75 3.24 -7.32
CA VAL A 343 1.84 2.19 -8.35
C VAL A 343 3.24 2.10 -8.94
N VAL A 344 3.83 3.22 -9.35
CA VAL A 344 5.14 3.23 -10.04
C VAL A 344 6.30 3.24 -9.06
N LEU A 345 6.24 4.09 -8.01
CA LEU A 345 7.32 4.16 -7.02
C LEU A 345 7.46 2.88 -6.20
N PHE A 346 6.39 2.12 -6.04
CA PHE A 346 6.45 0.81 -5.41
C PHE A 346 6.80 -0.31 -6.40
N LYS A 347 7.17 0.03 -7.63
CA LYS A 347 7.47 -0.94 -8.71
C LYS A 347 6.37 -1.99 -8.88
N ALA A 348 5.13 -1.61 -8.59
CA ALA A 348 3.99 -2.49 -8.73
C ALA A 348 3.64 -2.76 -10.20
N MET A 349 3.98 -1.82 -11.10
CA MET A 349 3.72 -1.91 -12.53
C MET A 349 4.86 -1.30 -13.35
N THR A 350 5.05 -1.79 -14.56
CA THR A 350 5.83 -1.12 -15.61
C THR A 350 5.05 0.08 -16.16
N ILE A 351 5.74 1.04 -16.78
CA ILE A 351 5.11 2.28 -17.27
C ILE A 351 3.98 2.01 -18.26
N ASP A 352 4.16 1.07 -19.19
CA ASP A 352 3.15 0.66 -20.16
C ASP A 352 1.86 0.17 -19.50
N LYS A 353 1.98 -0.71 -18.50
CA LYS A 353 0.84 -1.22 -17.72
C LYS A 353 0.21 -0.13 -16.85
N TYR A 354 1.02 0.80 -16.37
CA TYR A 354 0.52 1.94 -15.61
C TYR A 354 -0.34 2.87 -16.47
N VAL A 355 0.10 3.17 -17.69
CA VAL A 355 -0.71 3.96 -18.64
C VAL A 355 -2.04 3.26 -18.93
N MET A 356 -2.03 1.95 -19.18
CA MET A 356 -3.27 1.17 -19.34
C MET A 356 -4.15 1.20 -18.08
N PHE A 357 -3.56 1.08 -16.90
CA PHE A 357 -4.29 1.19 -15.62
C PHE A 357 -4.95 2.56 -15.44
N VAL A 358 -4.26 3.65 -15.81
CA VAL A 358 -4.81 5.01 -15.74
C VAL A 358 -5.98 5.18 -16.70
N LEU A 359 -5.81 4.76 -17.95
CA LEU A 359 -6.83 4.94 -18.99
C LEU A 359 -8.07 4.07 -18.80
N ILE A 360 -7.91 2.83 -18.38
CA ILE A 360 -9.02 1.86 -18.31
C ILE A 360 -9.52 1.65 -16.87
N GLY A 361 -8.69 1.93 -15.86
CA GLY A 361 -8.98 1.69 -14.45
C GLY A 361 -9.21 2.97 -13.66
N GLY A 362 -8.12 3.69 -13.36
CA GLY A 362 -8.13 4.82 -12.44
C GLY A 362 -8.94 6.02 -12.93
N GLY A 363 -8.83 6.35 -14.20
CA GLY A 363 -9.57 7.48 -14.81
C GLY A 363 -11.07 7.27 -14.76
N PRO A 364 -11.61 6.17 -15.32
CA PRO A 364 -13.05 5.88 -15.26
C PRO A 364 -13.63 5.83 -13.85
N ILE A 365 -12.90 5.28 -12.88
CA ILE A 365 -13.36 5.23 -11.47
C ILE A 365 -13.48 6.64 -10.90
N LEU A 366 -12.48 7.50 -11.07
CA LEU A 366 -12.52 8.87 -10.59
C LEU A 366 -13.61 9.67 -11.29
N TYR A 367 -13.76 9.51 -12.60
CA TYR A 367 -14.82 10.16 -13.36
C TYR A 367 -16.22 9.72 -12.89
N SER A 368 -16.44 8.42 -12.71
CA SER A 368 -17.72 7.91 -12.17
C SER A 368 -18.02 8.47 -10.77
N GLY A 369 -17.01 8.53 -9.90
CA GLY A 369 -17.13 9.12 -8.57
C GLY A 369 -17.48 10.61 -8.62
N ALA A 370 -16.90 11.36 -9.54
CA ALA A 370 -17.20 12.77 -9.75
C ALA A 370 -18.64 12.97 -10.27
N LEU A 371 -19.09 12.14 -11.22
CA LEU A 371 -20.47 12.17 -11.72
C LEU A 371 -21.52 11.87 -10.64
N ILE A 372 -21.21 10.92 -9.75
CA ILE A 372 -22.09 10.62 -8.59
C ILE A 372 -22.15 11.85 -7.66
N ALA A 373 -21.01 12.42 -7.31
CA ALA A 373 -20.94 13.59 -6.44
C ALA A 373 -21.67 14.80 -7.06
N ASP A 374 -21.52 15.02 -8.36
CA ASP A 374 -22.20 16.08 -9.11
C ASP A 374 -23.72 15.90 -9.11
N GLY A 375 -24.21 14.66 -9.22
CA GLY A 375 -25.64 14.35 -9.18
C GLY A 375 -26.28 14.52 -7.80
N LEU A 376 -25.51 14.28 -6.73
CA LEU A 376 -26.01 14.35 -5.35
C LEU A 376 -26.13 15.79 -4.81
N VAL A 377 -25.30 16.72 -5.29
CA VAL A 377 -25.20 18.08 -4.75
C VAL A 377 -25.40 19.11 -5.87
N PRO A 378 -26.64 19.46 -6.21
CA PRO A 378 -26.90 20.54 -7.16
C PRO A 378 -26.53 21.90 -6.53
N ILE A 379 -25.82 22.71 -7.28
CA ILE A 379 -25.48 24.11 -6.88
C ILE A 379 -26.62 25.06 -7.18
N TYR A 380 -27.34 24.80 -8.27
CA TYR A 380 -28.43 25.65 -8.74
C TYR A 380 -29.58 24.79 -9.25
N THR A 381 -30.82 25.21 -8.98
CA THR A 381 -32.04 24.57 -9.47
C THR A 381 -32.98 25.60 -10.02
N TRP A 382 -33.73 25.25 -11.08
CA TRP A 382 -34.79 26.06 -11.65
C TRP A 382 -35.90 25.17 -12.22
N GLU A 383 -37.10 25.73 -12.36
CA GLU A 383 -38.24 25.08 -12.96
C GLU A 383 -38.51 25.61 -14.37
N GLU A 384 -38.86 24.74 -15.29
CA GLU A 384 -39.31 25.06 -16.64
C GLU A 384 -40.67 24.40 -16.87
N SER A 385 -41.51 25.05 -17.68
CA SER A 385 -42.78 24.50 -18.08
C SER A 385 -43.06 24.66 -19.56
N ALA A 386 -43.79 23.74 -20.14
CA ALA A 386 -44.17 23.76 -21.55
C ALA A 386 -45.51 23.12 -21.79
N LYS A 387 -46.28 23.64 -22.77
CA LYS A 387 -47.55 23.04 -23.20
C LYS A 387 -47.29 21.87 -24.14
N VAL A 388 -48.03 20.80 -23.98
CA VAL A 388 -48.01 19.67 -24.90
C VAL A 388 -48.75 20.05 -26.20
N LEU A 389 -48.01 20.02 -27.30
CA LEU A 389 -48.57 20.29 -28.65
C LEU A 389 -49.18 19.04 -29.26
N THR A 390 -48.46 17.90 -29.18
CA THR A 390 -48.97 16.62 -29.68
C THR A 390 -48.54 15.47 -28.79
N ALA A 391 -49.30 14.39 -28.75
CA ALA A 391 -48.96 13.16 -28.07
C ALA A 391 -49.23 11.96 -29.01
N THR A 392 -48.24 11.08 -29.15
CA THR A 392 -48.32 9.89 -30.00
C THR A 392 -47.84 8.66 -29.24
N PRO A 393 -48.55 7.53 -29.30
CA PRO A 393 -48.14 6.32 -28.60
C PRO A 393 -46.94 5.66 -29.31
N ASN A 394 -45.91 5.31 -28.52
CA ASN A 394 -44.80 4.47 -28.93
C ASN A 394 -45.01 3.05 -28.38
N LEU A 395 -45.63 2.18 -29.14
CA LEU A 395 -45.98 0.82 -28.72
C LEU A 395 -44.77 -0.08 -28.51
N HIS A 396 -43.61 0.21 -29.17
CA HIS A 396 -42.40 -0.58 -28.99
C HIS A 396 -41.73 -0.36 -27.67
N GLN A 397 -41.82 0.85 -27.12
CA GLN A 397 -41.21 1.21 -25.84
C GLN A 397 -42.25 1.29 -24.69
N ASN A 398 -43.51 1.08 -25.00
CA ASN A 398 -44.64 1.22 -24.05
C ASN A 398 -44.67 2.62 -23.41
N THR A 399 -44.41 3.65 -24.20
CA THR A 399 -44.38 5.07 -23.81
C THR A 399 -45.28 5.91 -24.70
N THR A 400 -45.53 7.15 -24.29
CA THR A 400 -46.14 8.18 -25.11
C THR A 400 -45.13 9.26 -25.44
N CYS A 401 -44.83 9.43 -26.72
CA CYS A 401 -43.99 10.53 -27.17
C CYS A 401 -44.80 11.81 -27.25
N VAL A 402 -44.34 12.86 -26.61
CA VAL A 402 -44.96 14.18 -26.65
C VAL A 402 -44.07 15.19 -27.32
N THR A 403 -44.64 16.16 -28.04
CA THR A 403 -43.96 17.38 -28.49
C THR A 403 -44.49 18.54 -27.68
N VAL A 404 -43.56 19.40 -27.24
CA VAL A 404 -43.86 20.55 -26.39
C VAL A 404 -43.41 21.85 -27.06
N ASP A 405 -43.96 22.98 -26.62
CA ASP A 405 -43.65 24.31 -27.17
C ASP A 405 -42.36 24.95 -26.65
N ASN A 406 -41.60 24.23 -25.84
CA ASN A 406 -40.31 24.70 -25.27
C ASN A 406 -39.14 23.84 -25.80
N GLU A 407 -38.21 24.44 -26.54
CA GLU A 407 -37.05 23.73 -27.12
C GLU A 407 -36.13 23.12 -26.05
N LEU A 408 -36.03 23.76 -24.87
CA LEU A 408 -35.20 23.22 -23.78
C LEU A 408 -35.75 21.86 -23.32
N LEU A 409 -37.06 21.77 -23.10
CA LEU A 409 -37.71 20.53 -22.63
C LEU A 409 -37.71 19.43 -23.69
N THR A 410 -37.68 19.75 -24.98
CA THR A 410 -37.59 18.75 -26.05
C THR A 410 -36.28 17.99 -26.10
N GLN A 411 -35.23 18.47 -25.43
CA GLN A 411 -33.91 17.82 -25.39
C GLN A 411 -33.85 16.67 -24.36
N TRP A 412 -34.82 16.57 -23.47
CA TRP A 412 -34.81 15.64 -22.35
C TRP A 412 -35.79 14.49 -22.54
N PRO A 413 -35.35 13.20 -22.48
CA PRO A 413 -36.25 12.06 -22.62
C PRO A 413 -37.37 12.05 -21.56
N GLU A 414 -37.08 12.46 -20.33
CA GLU A 414 -38.00 12.47 -19.20
C GLU A 414 -39.20 13.41 -19.39
N THR A 415 -39.02 14.43 -20.22
CA THR A 415 -40.12 15.38 -20.56
C THR A 415 -40.80 15.05 -21.87
N ARG A 416 -40.20 14.21 -22.71
CA ARG A 416 -40.66 13.84 -24.05
C ARG A 416 -41.32 12.46 -24.11
N GLU A 417 -40.86 11.52 -23.28
CA GLU A 417 -41.31 10.14 -23.25
C GLU A 417 -42.05 9.85 -21.94
N LEU A 418 -43.37 9.96 -21.94
CA LEU A 418 -44.23 9.75 -20.78
C LEU A 418 -44.77 8.31 -20.75
N PRO A 419 -45.25 7.79 -19.61
CA PRO A 419 -45.92 6.49 -19.55
C PRO A 419 -47.07 6.35 -20.55
N ILE A 420 -47.26 5.15 -21.11
CA ILE A 420 -48.31 4.92 -22.12
C ILE A 420 -49.71 5.32 -21.63
N GLY A 421 -49.97 5.21 -20.34
CA GLY A 421 -51.23 5.64 -19.72
C GLY A 421 -51.55 7.13 -19.91
N PHE A 422 -50.49 7.97 -20.13
CA PHE A 422 -50.70 9.40 -20.38
C PHE A 422 -51.61 9.67 -21.58
N MET A 423 -51.57 8.82 -22.62
CA MET A 423 -52.42 8.96 -23.83
C MET A 423 -53.92 8.94 -23.52
N GLN A 424 -54.36 8.17 -22.53
CA GLN A 424 -55.77 8.11 -22.15
C GLN A 424 -56.19 9.46 -21.58
N TYR A 425 -55.40 10.01 -20.64
CA TYR A 425 -55.70 11.31 -20.02
C TYR A 425 -55.57 12.48 -21.02
N TYR A 426 -54.59 12.44 -21.93
CA TYR A 426 -54.41 13.47 -22.97
C TYR A 426 -55.62 13.52 -23.93
N ARG A 427 -56.23 12.37 -24.26
CA ARG A 427 -57.41 12.32 -25.10
C ARG A 427 -58.63 12.96 -24.44
N GLU A 428 -58.78 12.85 -23.12
CA GLU A 428 -59.85 13.42 -22.35
C GLU A 428 -59.61 14.93 -22.11
N ASN A 429 -58.37 15.33 -21.87
CA ASN A 429 -57.97 16.71 -21.58
C ASN A 429 -56.70 17.08 -22.38
N PRO A 430 -56.83 17.64 -23.59
CA PRO A 430 -55.66 17.95 -24.43
C PRO A 430 -54.87 19.19 -23.98
N ASN A 431 -55.39 19.96 -22.99
CA ASN A 431 -54.69 21.13 -22.44
C ASN A 431 -53.81 20.70 -21.28
N VAL A 432 -52.59 20.21 -21.58
CA VAL A 432 -51.65 19.69 -20.59
C VAL A 432 -50.39 20.54 -20.62
N THR A 433 -49.90 20.90 -19.44
CA THR A 433 -48.62 21.52 -19.22
C THR A 433 -47.65 20.53 -18.55
N ILE A 434 -46.45 20.38 -19.08
CA ILE A 434 -45.39 19.60 -18.46
C ILE A 434 -44.48 20.57 -17.72
N HIS A 435 -44.17 20.24 -16.50
CA HIS A 435 -43.19 20.93 -15.65
C HIS A 435 -41.97 20.07 -15.43
N ALA A 436 -40.80 20.64 -15.34
CA ALA A 436 -39.58 19.95 -15.01
C ALA A 436 -38.69 20.80 -14.14
N ASP A 437 -38.20 20.20 -13.05
CA ASP A 437 -37.17 20.75 -12.21
C ASP A 437 -35.81 20.33 -12.72
N PHE A 438 -34.98 21.33 -12.98
CA PHE A 438 -33.58 21.13 -13.41
C PHE A 438 -32.64 21.39 -12.27
N GLY A 439 -31.53 20.70 -12.26
CA GLY A 439 -30.41 20.95 -11.36
C GLY A 439 -29.08 20.92 -12.08
N VAL A 440 -28.20 21.87 -11.74
CA VAL A 440 -26.81 21.88 -12.20
C VAL A 440 -25.90 21.54 -11.05
N GLY A 441 -25.03 20.55 -11.24
CA GLY A 441 -24.04 20.13 -10.24
C GLY A 441 -22.73 20.92 -10.32
N ILE A 442 -21.77 20.52 -9.51
CA ILE A 442 -20.42 21.17 -9.39
C ILE A 442 -19.66 21.16 -10.71
N MET A 443 -19.85 20.14 -11.54
CA MET A 443 -19.20 19.99 -12.85
C MET A 443 -19.96 20.74 -13.97
N GLY A 444 -21.01 21.48 -13.65
CA GLY A 444 -21.86 22.17 -14.61
C GLY A 444 -22.76 21.24 -15.43
N ILE A 445 -22.98 20.00 -14.97
CA ILE A 445 -23.84 19.04 -15.66
C ILE A 445 -25.28 19.30 -15.27
N THR A 446 -26.11 19.59 -16.28
CA THR A 446 -27.54 19.80 -16.09
C THR A 446 -28.28 18.46 -16.09
N ARG A 447 -29.21 18.26 -15.18
CA ARG A 447 -30.08 17.06 -15.08
C ARG A 447 -31.50 17.46 -14.76
N VAL A 448 -32.46 16.70 -15.27
CA VAL A 448 -33.84 16.73 -14.79
C VAL A 448 -33.86 16.01 -13.44
N LYS A 449 -34.37 16.68 -12.42
CA LYS A 449 -34.55 16.13 -11.09
C LYS A 449 -35.89 15.45 -10.92
N GLU A 450 -36.90 16.15 -11.33
CA GLU A 450 -38.28 15.72 -11.26
C GLU A 450 -39.03 16.31 -12.45
N SER A 451 -40.00 15.57 -12.98
CA SER A 451 -40.93 16.08 -14.00
C SER A 451 -42.34 15.62 -13.67
N TRP A 452 -43.29 16.50 -13.86
CA TRP A 452 -44.72 16.20 -13.65
C TRP A 452 -45.55 16.90 -14.71
N TYR A 453 -46.82 16.55 -14.81
CA TYR A 453 -47.76 17.16 -15.75
C TYR A 453 -49.04 17.60 -15.03
N GLU A 454 -49.53 18.75 -15.46
CA GLU A 454 -50.76 19.35 -14.95
C GLU A 454 -51.79 19.48 -16.07
N PHE A 455 -53.03 19.06 -15.79
CA PHE A 455 -54.16 19.20 -16.69
C PHE A 455 -54.90 20.49 -16.41
N GLY A 456 -55.00 21.37 -17.44
CA GLY A 456 -55.76 22.60 -17.30
C GLY A 456 -57.24 22.30 -17.01
N SER A 457 -57.78 22.87 -15.97
CA SER A 457 -59.23 22.85 -15.70
C SER A 457 -59.96 23.69 -16.78
N GLU A 458 -61.10 23.18 -17.31
CA GLU A 458 -61.95 23.89 -18.30
C GLU A 458 -62.57 25.20 -17.78
N ASP A 459 -62.34 25.60 -16.52
CA ASP A 459 -63.04 26.70 -15.83
C ASP A 459 -62.38 28.09 -15.96
N SER A 460 -61.37 28.28 -16.82
CA SER A 460 -60.75 29.62 -17.03
C SER A 460 -61.13 30.31 -18.33
N ALA A 461 -62.19 29.86 -19.01
CA ALA A 461 -62.74 30.52 -20.20
C ALA A 461 -64.25 30.84 -19.96
N ARG A 462 -64.52 31.77 -19.05
CA ARG A 462 -65.74 32.59 -19.04
C ARG A 462 -65.43 34.03 -18.64
#